data_e67bd9c9b12a04b180f3eb3eccf185a8
#
_entry.id   e67bd9c9b12a04b180f3eb3eccf185a8
#
_cell.length_a   1.000
_cell.length_b   1.000
_cell.length_c   1.000
_cell.angle_alpha   90.00
_cell.angle_beta   90.00
_cell.angle_gamma   90.00
#
_symmetry.space_group_name_H-M   'P 1'
#
loop_
_entity.id
_entity.type
_entity.pdbx_description
1 polymer ?
#
loop_
_entity_poly.entity_id
_entity_poly.type
_entity_poly.pdbx_seq_one_letter_code
_entity_poly.pdbx_strand_id
1 'polypeptide(L)'
;MKVTRILWLPLSFLNFIERRYDTMTTQKQSALQTIEEKKSLIAGIADKVWEFAELSLQEFKSAETYCEALEKEGFDVERGTCNIETAFAASYGHGRPYIGILAEYDALSGLSQEGGLIERKEKKAGGNGHGCGHNLLGAGAFAAALGIKAYLEQNDVSGTVILYGCPGEEGGAAKAFMARDGLWKKLDAALTWHPEDVNEVATGSSNSCIQTQYKFTGIASHAAGAPERGRSALDAVELMNIGVQFLREHMSDKARIHYAITDAGGCSPNVVQPRASVLYMVRSNHVAEAVELQKRVDKIAEGAALMTETTYEKKFIDGLADTVSNFALERVLYRNFEELGVPEYTEEENAYADALAETYDSSGVPGVAAENDENAKEQVEKMQKEYGHAMNGFLTPLYQKDAFKAGSTDVGDVSWLTPTAQIHVAAWPNGCPGHSWQNVSCDRTEIGHKAAVHAGKVIAATAIDLIEDTSLLDEARAEFEKRTKDGFVCPIPADAVPVIPD
;
A
#
# COMPACT_ATOMS: atom_id res chain seq x y z
N MET A 1 -30.89 47.91 -18.79
CA MET A 1 -31.67 46.72 -18.37
C MET A 1 -31.01 45.47 -18.91
N LYS A 2 -30.25 44.76 -18.06
CA LYS A 2 -29.70 43.45 -18.38
C LYS A 2 -30.54 42.41 -17.61
N VAL A 3 -31.28 41.58 -18.33
CA VAL A 3 -32.10 40.51 -17.78
C VAL A 3 -31.20 39.34 -17.49
N THR A 4 -31.00 39.02 -16.20
CA THR A 4 -30.30 37.83 -15.74
C THR A 4 -31.21 36.61 -15.94
N ARG A 5 -30.82 35.69 -16.82
CA ARG A 5 -31.49 34.39 -16.98
C ARG A 5 -31.14 33.51 -15.79
N ILE A 6 -32.11 33.29 -14.92
CA ILE A 6 -32.02 32.22 -13.90
C ILE A 6 -32.28 30.90 -14.64
N LEU A 7 -31.27 30.04 -14.70
CA LEU A 7 -31.43 28.66 -15.17
C LEU A 7 -32.21 27.86 -14.10
N TRP A 8 -33.43 27.51 -14.40
CA TRP A 8 -34.21 26.53 -13.65
C TRP A 8 -33.66 25.13 -13.93
N LEU A 9 -33.02 24.52 -12.94
CA LEU A 9 -32.77 23.08 -12.94
C LEU A 9 -34.09 22.35 -12.69
N PRO A 10 -34.37 21.21 -13.35
CA PRO A 10 -35.61 20.47 -13.16
C PRO A 10 -35.74 19.99 -11.71
N LEU A 11 -36.90 20.10 -11.13
CA LEU A 11 -37.25 19.62 -9.77
C LEU A 11 -36.93 18.13 -9.54
N SER A 12 -36.82 17.33 -10.60
CA SER A 12 -36.36 15.93 -10.55
C SER A 12 -34.88 15.79 -10.15
N PHE A 13 -34.05 16.79 -10.42
CA PHE A 13 -32.65 16.80 -10.04
C PHE A 13 -32.44 17.18 -8.56
N LEU A 14 -33.25 18.10 -8.05
CA LEU A 14 -33.25 18.45 -6.63
C LEU A 14 -33.78 17.31 -5.75
N ASN A 15 -34.82 16.59 -6.19
CA ASN A 15 -35.35 15.41 -5.50
C ASN A 15 -34.41 14.21 -5.54
N PHE A 16 -33.43 14.15 -6.48
CA PHE A 16 -32.42 13.11 -6.55
C PHE A 16 -31.25 13.39 -5.57
N ILE A 17 -31.00 14.67 -5.29
CA ILE A 17 -29.97 15.09 -4.30
C ILE A 17 -30.53 14.99 -2.88
N GLU A 18 -31.78 15.35 -2.63
CA GLU A 18 -32.41 15.30 -1.29
C GLU A 18 -32.72 13.88 -0.78
N ARG A 19 -32.75 12.84 -1.63
CA ARG A 19 -33.02 11.46 -1.20
C ARG A 19 -31.78 10.69 -0.73
N ARG A 20 -30.59 11.28 -0.66
CA ARG A 20 -29.34 10.59 -0.29
C ARG A 20 -28.71 11.04 1.05
N TYR A 21 -29.40 11.81 1.85
CA TYR A 21 -29.00 12.10 3.24
C TYR A 21 -29.93 11.40 4.23
N ASP A 22 -30.13 10.08 4.03
CA ASP A 22 -30.71 9.26 5.10
C ASP A 22 -29.62 8.98 6.13
N THR A 23 -29.93 9.26 7.39
CA THR A 23 -29.12 8.83 8.54
C THR A 23 -28.83 7.34 8.46
N MET A 24 -27.62 6.93 8.85
CA MET A 24 -27.18 5.52 8.89
C MET A 24 -28.30 4.59 9.35
N THR A 25 -28.54 3.51 8.62
CA THR A 25 -29.60 2.55 8.99
C THR A 25 -29.28 1.89 10.33
N THR A 26 -30.33 1.51 11.08
CA THR A 26 -30.15 0.83 12.37
C THR A 26 -29.35 -0.46 12.22
N GLN A 27 -29.50 -1.17 11.10
CA GLN A 27 -28.77 -2.41 10.80
C GLN A 27 -27.28 -2.12 10.59
N LYS A 28 -26.94 -1.09 9.83
CA LYS A 28 -25.57 -0.64 9.62
C LYS A 28 -24.93 -0.20 10.94
N GLN A 29 -25.64 0.59 11.75
CA GLN A 29 -25.20 1.00 13.09
C GLN A 29 -24.90 -0.20 13.99
N SER A 30 -25.81 -1.21 14.01
CA SER A 30 -25.62 -2.44 14.80
C SER A 30 -24.38 -3.22 14.36
N ALA A 31 -24.13 -3.32 13.05
CA ALA A 31 -22.95 -3.98 12.52
C ALA A 31 -21.65 -3.26 12.92
N LEU A 32 -21.63 -1.93 12.85
CA LEU A 32 -20.47 -1.14 13.26
C LEU A 32 -20.25 -1.15 14.79
N GLN A 33 -21.32 -1.28 15.57
CA GLN A 33 -21.23 -1.45 17.02
C GLN A 33 -20.47 -2.75 17.39
N THR A 34 -20.59 -3.81 16.59
CA THR A 34 -19.81 -5.05 16.78
C THR A 34 -18.29 -4.78 16.71
N ILE A 35 -17.84 -3.87 15.85
CA ILE A 35 -16.43 -3.48 15.78
C ILE A 35 -16.00 -2.81 17.09
N GLU A 36 -16.82 -1.90 17.62
CA GLU A 36 -16.53 -1.21 18.88
C GLU A 36 -16.47 -2.18 20.06
N GLU A 37 -17.39 -3.14 20.14
CA GLU A 37 -17.40 -4.18 21.16
C GLU A 37 -16.16 -5.07 21.12
N LYS A 38 -15.56 -5.24 19.94
CA LYS A 38 -14.37 -6.06 19.73
C LYS A 38 -13.06 -5.24 19.68
N LYS A 39 -13.09 -3.95 20.00
CA LYS A 39 -11.90 -3.07 19.95
C LYS A 39 -10.68 -3.61 20.70
N SER A 40 -10.89 -4.24 21.85
CA SER A 40 -9.80 -4.85 22.63
C SER A 40 -9.18 -6.07 21.92
N LEU A 41 -9.95 -6.85 21.15
CA LEU A 41 -9.43 -7.93 20.32
C LEU A 41 -8.63 -7.36 19.16
N ILE A 42 -9.15 -6.35 18.48
CA ILE A 42 -8.52 -5.67 17.34
C ILE A 42 -7.17 -5.07 17.77
N ALA A 43 -7.15 -4.27 18.84
CA ALA A 43 -5.93 -3.71 19.40
C ALA A 43 -4.94 -4.79 19.83
N GLY A 44 -5.43 -5.87 20.47
CA GLY A 44 -4.58 -6.98 20.88
C GLY A 44 -3.94 -7.76 19.72
N ILE A 45 -4.58 -7.80 18.54
CA ILE A 45 -3.99 -8.36 17.32
C ILE A 45 -2.92 -7.39 16.78
N ALA A 46 -3.23 -6.10 16.66
CA ALA A 46 -2.28 -5.08 16.25
C ALA A 46 -1.00 -5.12 17.09
N ASP A 47 -1.16 -5.23 18.41
CA ASP A 47 -0.07 -5.30 19.37
C ASP A 47 0.78 -6.56 19.23
N LYS A 48 0.18 -7.71 18.97
CA LYS A 48 0.93 -8.96 18.74
C LYS A 48 1.74 -8.90 17.45
N VAL A 49 1.14 -8.42 16.36
CA VAL A 49 1.83 -8.25 15.07
C VAL A 49 2.97 -7.25 15.21
N TRP A 50 2.74 -6.13 15.92
CA TRP A 50 3.79 -5.17 16.26
C TRP A 50 4.96 -5.82 17.02
N GLU A 51 4.68 -6.69 18.00
CA GLU A 51 5.71 -7.41 18.76
C GLU A 51 6.50 -8.40 17.92
N PHE A 52 5.86 -9.07 16.96
CA PHE A 52 6.54 -10.03 16.10
C PHE A 52 7.50 -9.33 15.15
N ALA A 53 7.10 -8.20 14.57
CA ALA A 53 7.89 -7.40 13.63
C ALA A 53 8.60 -8.27 12.59
N GLU A 54 7.83 -9.16 11.94
CA GLU A 54 8.33 -10.11 10.95
C GLU A 54 8.49 -9.41 9.61
N LEU A 55 9.58 -9.70 8.90
CA LEU A 55 9.86 -9.09 7.60
C LEU A 55 9.03 -9.72 6.49
N SER A 56 8.99 -9.04 5.35
CA SER A 56 8.28 -9.43 4.14
C SER A 56 8.48 -10.89 3.77
N LEU A 57 7.38 -11.61 3.51
CA LEU A 57 7.30 -13.05 3.20
C LEU A 57 7.81 -13.98 4.32
N GLN A 58 8.00 -13.47 5.53
CA GLN A 58 8.41 -14.21 6.73
C GLN A 58 7.43 -14.01 7.89
N GLU A 59 6.23 -13.49 7.62
CA GLU A 59 5.22 -13.07 8.61
C GLU A 59 4.39 -14.27 9.11
N PHE A 60 5.05 -15.38 9.47
CA PHE A 60 4.39 -16.64 9.85
C PHE A 60 3.51 -16.51 11.07
N LYS A 61 3.98 -15.83 12.13
CA LYS A 61 3.22 -15.65 13.38
C LYS A 61 2.10 -14.64 13.21
N SER A 62 2.35 -13.60 12.43
CA SER A 62 1.39 -12.55 12.11
C SER A 62 0.22 -13.15 11.32
N ALA A 63 0.50 -13.88 10.23
CA ALA A 63 -0.49 -14.57 9.42
C ALA A 63 -1.31 -15.57 10.25
N GLU A 64 -0.65 -16.42 11.07
CA GLU A 64 -1.36 -17.40 11.90
C GLU A 64 -2.22 -16.74 12.97
N THR A 65 -1.77 -15.59 13.54
CA THR A 65 -2.60 -14.81 14.49
C THR A 65 -3.91 -14.34 13.86
N TYR A 66 -3.88 -13.86 12.61
CA TYR A 66 -5.09 -13.51 11.87
C TYR A 66 -5.94 -14.74 11.54
N CYS A 67 -5.33 -15.81 11.02
CA CYS A 67 -6.04 -17.02 10.68
C CYS A 67 -6.80 -17.62 11.87
N GLU A 68 -6.12 -17.78 13.03
CA GLU A 68 -6.76 -18.28 14.25
C GLU A 68 -7.89 -17.38 14.75
N ALA A 69 -7.72 -16.04 14.66
CA ALA A 69 -8.74 -15.09 15.06
C ALA A 69 -9.97 -15.17 14.14
N LEU A 70 -9.76 -15.25 12.83
CA LEU A 70 -10.82 -15.36 11.83
C LEU A 70 -11.59 -16.68 11.94
N GLU A 71 -10.91 -17.81 12.17
CA GLU A 71 -11.55 -19.11 12.43
C GLU A 71 -12.44 -19.06 13.67
N LYS A 72 -11.95 -18.45 14.78
CA LYS A 72 -12.74 -18.26 16.00
C LYS A 72 -13.96 -17.36 15.78
N GLU A 73 -13.86 -16.42 14.86
CA GLU A 73 -14.98 -15.57 14.43
C GLU A 73 -15.87 -16.24 13.38
N GLY A 74 -15.58 -17.47 12.96
CA GLY A 74 -16.43 -18.29 12.07
C GLY A 74 -16.24 -18.04 10.58
N PHE A 75 -15.10 -17.47 10.17
CA PHE A 75 -14.70 -17.38 8.77
C PHE A 75 -14.18 -18.74 8.27
N ASP A 76 -14.37 -19.02 6.98
CA ASP A 76 -13.68 -20.11 6.28
C ASP A 76 -12.31 -19.60 5.81
N VAL A 77 -11.23 -20.20 6.32
CA VAL A 77 -9.86 -19.70 6.15
C VAL A 77 -9.02 -20.63 5.30
N GLU A 78 -8.57 -20.15 4.15
CA GLU A 78 -7.60 -20.78 3.27
C GLU A 78 -6.20 -20.19 3.54
N ARG A 79 -5.25 -21.02 4.01
CA ARG A 79 -3.85 -20.63 4.22
C ARG A 79 -3.01 -20.93 2.98
N GLY A 80 -1.95 -20.17 2.77
CA GLY A 80 -1.02 -20.36 1.65
C GLY A 80 -1.61 -19.98 0.29
N THR A 81 -2.49 -19.00 0.25
CA THR A 81 -3.14 -18.54 -0.98
C THR A 81 -2.11 -18.18 -2.06
N CYS A 82 -2.33 -18.63 -3.30
CA CYS A 82 -1.41 -18.47 -4.42
C CYS A 82 0.00 -19.03 -4.16
N ASN A 83 0.13 -20.08 -3.34
CA ASN A 83 1.39 -20.71 -2.94
C ASN A 83 2.37 -19.75 -2.23
N ILE A 84 1.87 -18.73 -1.55
CA ILE A 84 2.62 -17.84 -0.68
C ILE A 84 2.33 -18.26 0.76
N GLU A 85 3.31 -18.82 1.46
CA GLU A 85 3.11 -19.51 2.76
C GLU A 85 2.47 -18.62 3.82
N THR A 86 2.80 -17.33 3.84
CA THR A 86 2.29 -16.36 4.80
C THR A 86 1.01 -15.64 4.33
N ALA A 87 0.52 -15.93 3.12
CA ALA A 87 -0.75 -15.40 2.62
C ALA A 87 -1.94 -16.26 3.05
N PHE A 88 -3.11 -15.62 3.17
CA PHE A 88 -4.37 -16.29 3.45
C PHE A 88 -5.56 -15.61 2.78
N ALA A 89 -6.68 -16.32 2.67
CA ALA A 89 -7.98 -15.77 2.30
C ALA A 89 -9.04 -16.28 3.28
N ALA A 90 -9.76 -15.38 3.94
CA ALA A 90 -10.79 -15.72 4.90
C ALA A 90 -12.13 -15.19 4.42
N SER A 91 -13.11 -16.08 4.19
CA SER A 91 -14.40 -15.72 3.61
C SER A 91 -15.54 -15.95 4.57
N TYR A 92 -16.57 -15.07 4.47
CA TYR A 92 -17.84 -15.22 5.17
C TYR A 92 -18.99 -14.72 4.30
N GLY A 93 -20.14 -15.38 4.39
CA GLY A 93 -21.34 -15.05 3.63
C GLY A 93 -21.53 -15.92 2.40
N HIS A 94 -22.47 -15.58 1.54
CA HIS A 94 -22.80 -16.35 0.35
C HIS A 94 -23.31 -15.48 -0.78
N GLY A 95 -22.99 -15.86 -2.00
CA GLY A 95 -23.45 -15.13 -3.20
C GLY A 95 -22.72 -13.82 -3.42
N ARG A 96 -23.20 -13.07 -4.41
CA ARG A 96 -22.67 -11.75 -4.77
C ARG A 96 -23.39 -10.63 -4.00
N PRO A 97 -22.72 -9.46 -3.83
CA PRO A 97 -21.39 -9.13 -4.34
C PRO A 97 -20.24 -9.76 -3.54
N TYR A 98 -19.09 -9.94 -4.18
CA TYR A 98 -17.82 -10.33 -3.54
C TYR A 98 -17.00 -9.09 -3.23
N ILE A 99 -16.86 -8.74 -1.96
CA ILE A 99 -16.09 -7.59 -1.50
C ILE A 99 -14.79 -8.08 -0.87
N GLY A 100 -13.66 -7.73 -1.47
CA GLY A 100 -12.32 -8.01 -0.94
C GLY A 100 -11.87 -6.91 0.03
N ILE A 101 -11.30 -7.31 1.16
CA ILE A 101 -10.60 -6.42 2.10
C ILE A 101 -9.15 -6.84 2.12
N LEU A 102 -8.22 -5.90 1.94
CA LEU A 102 -6.79 -6.20 1.87
C LEU A 102 -6.14 -5.89 3.21
N ALA A 103 -5.35 -6.84 3.74
CA ALA A 103 -4.63 -6.74 5.00
C ALA A 103 -3.13 -6.93 4.77
N GLU A 104 -2.31 -6.00 5.26
CA GLU A 104 -0.85 -6.06 5.27
C GLU A 104 -0.37 -6.22 6.70
N TYR A 105 0.82 -6.83 6.91
CA TYR A 105 1.33 -7.12 8.26
C TYR A 105 2.84 -7.36 8.32
N ASP A 106 3.59 -6.99 7.27
CA ASP A 106 5.05 -7.04 7.26
C ASP A 106 5.67 -5.81 7.94
N ALA A 107 6.88 -6.00 8.45
CA ALA A 107 7.67 -4.99 9.15
C ALA A 107 8.94 -4.64 8.36
N LEU A 108 9.61 -3.57 8.79
CA LEU A 108 10.85 -3.07 8.21
C LEU A 108 12.06 -3.41 9.08
N SER A 109 13.20 -3.72 8.44
CA SER A 109 14.44 -4.04 9.13
C SER A 109 15.06 -2.81 9.81
N GLY A 110 15.71 -3.02 10.97
CA GLY A 110 16.48 -1.98 11.66
C GLY A 110 15.64 -0.88 12.34
N LEU A 111 14.33 -1.04 12.43
CA LEU A 111 13.41 -0.04 13.01
C LEU A 111 12.88 -0.44 14.40
N SER A 112 13.55 -1.34 15.12
CA SER A 112 13.15 -1.71 16.48
C SER A 112 13.06 -0.49 17.37
N GLN A 113 11.95 -0.34 18.08
CA GLN A 113 11.63 0.79 18.93
C GLN A 113 10.73 0.36 20.10
N GLU A 114 10.86 0.97 21.27
CA GLU A 114 9.90 0.86 22.34
C GLU A 114 8.63 1.66 21.99
N GLY A 115 7.46 1.10 22.23
CA GLY A 115 6.18 1.75 21.95
C GLY A 115 5.85 2.90 22.90
N GLY A 116 5.20 3.95 22.40
CA GLY A 116 4.72 5.08 23.19
C GLY A 116 5.78 6.03 23.74
N LEU A 117 7.03 5.97 23.25
CA LEU A 117 8.10 6.87 23.65
C LEU A 117 8.26 8.03 22.64
N ILE A 118 8.67 9.18 23.16
CA ILE A 118 9.02 10.37 22.36
C ILE A 118 10.52 10.49 22.09
N GLU A 119 11.28 9.44 22.33
CA GLU A 119 12.71 9.33 22.10
C GLU A 119 13.04 8.02 21.40
N ARG A 120 14.12 8.01 20.62
CA ARG A 120 14.60 6.77 19.99
C ARG A 120 15.17 5.85 21.05
N LYS A 121 14.58 4.67 21.19
CA LYS A 121 15.03 3.61 22.09
C LYS A 121 14.73 2.25 21.50
N GLU A 122 15.74 1.59 21.00
CA GLU A 122 15.58 0.24 20.44
C GLU A 122 15.11 -0.74 21.53
N LYS A 123 14.04 -1.47 21.25
CA LYS A 123 13.58 -2.59 22.07
C LYS A 123 14.51 -3.79 21.94
N LYS A 124 15.02 -4.03 20.74
CA LYS A 124 16.00 -5.07 20.41
C LYS A 124 17.04 -4.47 19.48
N ALA A 125 18.31 -4.50 19.89
CA ALA A 125 19.40 -3.92 19.10
C ALA A 125 19.42 -4.47 17.66
N GLY A 126 19.33 -3.55 16.68
CA GLY A 126 19.27 -3.89 15.25
C GLY A 126 18.03 -4.70 14.83
N GLY A 127 17.01 -4.78 15.68
CA GLY A 127 15.77 -5.51 15.36
C GLY A 127 14.84 -4.74 14.42
N ASN A 128 13.73 -5.37 14.04
CA ASN A 128 12.75 -4.84 13.10
C ASN A 128 11.66 -4.05 13.83
N GLY A 129 10.86 -3.28 13.07
CA GLY A 129 9.70 -2.54 13.57
C GLY A 129 8.72 -2.16 12.48
N HIS A 130 7.45 -1.95 12.83
CA HIS A 130 6.39 -1.56 11.91
C HIS A 130 6.45 -0.06 11.58
N GLY A 131 7.46 0.37 10.83
CA GLY A 131 7.65 1.76 10.44
C GLY A 131 6.68 2.26 9.37
N CYS A 132 5.84 1.39 8.81
CA CYS A 132 4.76 1.70 7.87
C CYS A 132 3.36 1.42 8.46
N GLY A 133 3.28 0.98 9.73
CA GLY A 133 2.03 0.75 10.43
C GLY A 133 1.21 -0.44 9.94
N HIS A 134 1.81 -1.42 9.24
CA HIS A 134 1.09 -2.58 8.72
C HIS A 134 0.47 -3.46 9.83
N ASN A 135 1.00 -3.40 11.07
CA ASN A 135 0.33 -3.99 12.23
C ASN A 135 -1.06 -3.39 12.50
N LEU A 136 -1.23 -2.09 12.26
CA LEU A 136 -2.51 -1.39 12.36
C LEU A 136 -3.37 -1.66 11.13
N LEU A 137 -2.76 -1.65 9.93
CA LEU A 137 -3.44 -1.88 8.65
C LEU A 137 -4.16 -3.22 8.67
N GLY A 138 -3.47 -4.30 8.99
CA GLY A 138 -4.07 -5.64 9.09
C GLY A 138 -5.17 -5.71 10.14
N ALA A 139 -4.99 -5.05 11.29
CA ALA A 139 -6.00 -5.02 12.37
C ALA A 139 -7.26 -4.24 11.97
N GLY A 140 -7.12 -3.13 11.24
CA GLY A 140 -8.26 -2.37 10.70
C GLY A 140 -9.01 -3.14 9.61
N ALA A 141 -8.28 -3.85 8.74
CA ALA A 141 -8.87 -4.76 7.76
C ALA A 141 -9.65 -5.91 8.43
N PHE A 142 -9.09 -6.50 9.49
CA PHE A 142 -9.80 -7.49 10.32
C PHE A 142 -11.06 -6.91 10.96
N ALA A 143 -11.00 -5.68 11.49
CA ALA A 143 -12.16 -4.99 12.06
C ALA A 143 -13.26 -4.79 10.99
N ALA A 144 -12.89 -4.38 9.77
CA ALA A 144 -13.83 -4.24 8.68
C ALA A 144 -14.53 -5.56 8.35
N ALA A 145 -13.78 -6.66 8.25
CA ALA A 145 -14.34 -7.99 7.99
C ALA A 145 -15.35 -8.42 9.07
N LEU A 146 -15.07 -8.13 10.35
CA LEU A 146 -16.00 -8.39 11.45
C LEU A 146 -17.30 -7.60 11.34
N GLY A 147 -17.22 -6.31 11.00
CA GLY A 147 -18.41 -5.46 10.80
C GLY A 147 -19.27 -5.93 9.63
N ILE A 148 -18.67 -6.25 8.49
CA ILE A 148 -19.38 -6.76 7.31
C ILE A 148 -20.01 -8.12 7.62
N LYS A 149 -19.27 -9.03 8.29
CA LYS A 149 -19.82 -10.31 8.75
C LYS A 149 -21.06 -10.11 9.63
N ALA A 150 -20.96 -9.23 10.64
CA ALA A 150 -22.07 -8.96 11.54
C ALA A 150 -23.32 -8.46 10.79
N TYR A 151 -23.12 -7.62 9.76
CA TYR A 151 -24.20 -7.17 8.90
C TYR A 151 -24.85 -8.31 8.11
N LEU A 152 -24.05 -9.13 7.43
CA LEU A 152 -24.52 -10.27 6.64
C LEU A 152 -25.30 -11.29 7.52
N GLU A 153 -24.79 -11.59 8.73
CA GLU A 153 -25.38 -12.52 9.66
C GLU A 153 -26.72 -12.04 10.23
N GLN A 154 -26.81 -10.73 10.54
CA GLN A 154 -28.01 -10.13 11.14
C GLN A 154 -29.17 -9.93 10.14
N ASN A 155 -28.88 -9.81 8.86
CA ASN A 155 -29.87 -9.40 7.86
C ASN A 155 -30.21 -10.47 6.83
N ASP A 156 -29.55 -11.64 6.84
CA ASP A 156 -29.77 -12.75 5.90
C ASP A 156 -29.78 -12.29 4.43
N VAL A 157 -28.81 -11.43 4.06
CA VAL A 157 -28.67 -10.89 2.72
C VAL A 157 -27.56 -11.57 1.94
N SER A 158 -27.72 -11.60 0.61
CA SER A 158 -26.66 -12.08 -0.29
C SER A 158 -25.47 -11.14 -0.28
N GLY A 159 -24.29 -11.71 -0.18
CA GLY A 159 -23.00 -11.00 -0.20
C GLY A 159 -21.93 -11.89 0.42
N THR A 160 -20.68 -11.67 0.01
CA THR A 160 -19.52 -12.37 0.55
C THR A 160 -18.41 -11.38 0.81
N VAL A 161 -17.95 -11.31 2.05
CA VAL A 161 -16.70 -10.62 2.42
C VAL A 161 -15.55 -11.61 2.38
N ILE A 162 -14.41 -11.18 1.82
CA ILE A 162 -13.18 -11.96 1.82
C ILE A 162 -12.06 -11.06 2.33
N LEU A 163 -11.51 -11.38 3.51
CA LEU A 163 -10.30 -10.76 4.01
C LEU A 163 -9.10 -11.49 3.43
N TYR A 164 -8.27 -10.77 2.68
CA TYR A 164 -7.03 -11.29 2.13
C TYR A 164 -5.85 -10.86 2.98
N GLY A 165 -5.10 -11.82 3.48
CA GLY A 165 -3.77 -11.59 4.03
C GLY A 165 -2.76 -11.45 2.91
N CYS A 166 -2.20 -10.26 2.78
CA CYS A 166 -1.30 -9.84 1.71
C CYS A 166 0.09 -9.55 2.28
N PRO A 167 0.97 -10.56 2.42
CA PRO A 167 2.30 -10.38 2.98
C PRO A 167 3.23 -9.64 2.02
N GLY A 168 4.34 -9.08 2.56
CA GLY A 168 5.46 -8.60 1.76
C GLY A 168 5.15 -7.38 0.90
N GLU A 169 4.41 -6.40 1.38
CA GLU A 169 4.20 -5.14 0.65
C GLU A 169 5.52 -4.38 0.49
N GLU A 170 6.33 -4.33 1.56
CA GLU A 170 7.61 -3.61 1.63
C GLU A 170 8.75 -4.26 0.81
N GLY A 171 8.59 -5.52 0.39
CA GLY A 171 9.66 -6.20 -0.33
C GLY A 171 9.34 -7.63 -0.73
N GLY A 172 8.31 -7.85 -1.50
CA GLY A 172 7.91 -9.19 -1.95
C GLY A 172 6.74 -9.14 -2.89
N ALA A 173 5.96 -8.05 -2.85
CA ALA A 173 4.87 -7.74 -3.75
C ALA A 173 3.84 -8.87 -3.90
N ALA A 174 3.39 -9.46 -2.77
CA ALA A 174 2.48 -10.61 -2.84
C ALA A 174 1.21 -10.33 -3.63
N LYS A 175 0.61 -9.11 -3.52
CA LYS A 175 -0.59 -8.76 -4.28
C LYS A 175 -0.36 -8.78 -5.79
N ALA A 176 0.87 -8.46 -6.26
CA ALA A 176 1.24 -8.55 -7.67
C ALA A 176 1.34 -10.02 -8.15
N PHE A 177 1.90 -10.92 -7.32
CA PHE A 177 1.88 -12.37 -7.59
C PHE A 177 0.47 -12.94 -7.61
N MET A 178 -0.38 -12.53 -6.65
CA MET A 178 -1.80 -12.89 -6.62
C MET A 178 -2.55 -12.35 -7.84
N ALA A 179 -2.19 -11.16 -8.34
CA ALA A 179 -2.73 -10.58 -9.58
C ALA A 179 -2.36 -11.40 -10.81
N ARG A 180 -1.08 -11.83 -10.93
CA ARG A 180 -0.63 -12.76 -11.97
C ARG A 180 -1.46 -14.04 -11.98
N ASP A 181 -1.75 -14.58 -10.81
CA ASP A 181 -2.51 -15.82 -10.64
C ASP A 181 -4.03 -15.61 -10.77
N GLY A 182 -4.46 -14.36 -10.96
CA GLY A 182 -5.85 -14.01 -11.29
C GLY A 182 -6.81 -13.96 -10.10
N LEU A 183 -6.29 -13.93 -8.86
CA LEU A 183 -7.08 -13.97 -7.63
C LEU A 183 -8.14 -12.86 -7.56
N TRP A 184 -7.78 -11.65 -7.98
CA TRP A 184 -8.63 -10.46 -7.85
C TRP A 184 -9.81 -10.39 -8.81
N LYS A 185 -9.79 -11.17 -9.91
CA LYS A 185 -10.82 -11.12 -10.97
C LYS A 185 -12.21 -11.55 -10.53
N LYS A 186 -12.32 -12.28 -9.42
CA LYS A 186 -13.60 -12.73 -8.89
C LYS A 186 -14.35 -11.65 -8.10
N LEU A 187 -13.64 -10.60 -7.67
CA LEU A 187 -14.19 -9.54 -6.83
C LEU A 187 -15.06 -8.56 -7.62
N ASP A 188 -16.07 -8.02 -6.96
CA ASP A 188 -16.87 -6.91 -7.46
C ASP A 188 -16.27 -5.56 -7.04
N ALA A 189 -15.63 -5.50 -5.87
CA ALA A 189 -14.81 -4.39 -5.40
C ALA A 189 -13.74 -4.88 -4.40
N ALA A 190 -12.65 -4.14 -4.29
CA ALA A 190 -11.64 -4.28 -3.23
C ALA A 190 -11.52 -2.97 -2.46
N LEU A 191 -11.45 -3.06 -1.13
CA LEU A 191 -11.30 -1.91 -0.24
C LEU A 191 -10.10 -2.14 0.67
N THR A 192 -9.37 -1.07 0.94
CA THR A 192 -8.25 -1.08 1.88
C THR A 192 -8.11 0.26 2.58
N TRP A 193 -7.20 0.35 3.51
CA TRP A 193 -6.81 1.59 4.16
C TRP A 193 -5.30 1.60 4.41
N HIS A 194 -4.75 2.75 4.73
CA HIS A 194 -3.38 2.86 5.18
C HIS A 194 -3.30 3.83 6.37
N PRO A 195 -2.57 3.50 7.45
CA PRO A 195 -2.25 4.47 8.49
C PRO A 195 -1.38 5.59 7.90
N GLU A 196 -1.72 6.82 8.20
CA GLU A 196 -1.04 8.02 7.70
C GLU A 196 -1.09 9.12 8.76
N ASP A 197 -0.63 10.32 8.43
CA ASP A 197 -0.76 11.50 9.26
C ASP A 197 -2.05 12.31 8.98
N VAL A 198 -2.94 11.79 8.15
CA VAL A 198 -4.14 12.48 7.64
C VAL A 198 -5.35 11.56 7.59
N ASN A 199 -6.56 12.16 7.71
CA ASN A 199 -7.80 11.47 7.39
C ASN A 199 -8.27 11.93 6.02
N GLU A 200 -8.21 11.05 5.02
CA GLU A 200 -8.62 11.35 3.64
C GLU A 200 -9.06 10.10 2.88
N VAL A 201 -9.73 10.29 1.76
CA VAL A 201 -9.85 9.24 0.75
C VAL A 201 -8.66 9.36 -0.20
N ALA A 202 -7.87 8.31 -0.30
CA ALA A 202 -6.74 8.25 -1.21
C ALA A 202 -7.24 8.27 -2.66
N THR A 203 -6.58 9.05 -3.51
CA THR A 203 -6.90 9.16 -4.93
C THR A 203 -5.62 9.27 -5.76
N GLY A 204 -5.74 9.11 -7.07
CA GLY A 204 -4.63 9.26 -8.00
C GLY A 204 -3.88 7.96 -8.27
N SER A 205 -2.73 8.10 -8.92
CA SER A 205 -1.87 6.99 -9.34
C SER A 205 -0.54 7.01 -8.58
N SER A 206 0.13 5.86 -8.56
CA SER A 206 1.47 5.66 -7.99
C SER A 206 2.47 5.26 -9.07
N ASN A 207 3.75 5.12 -8.70
CA ASN A 207 4.72 4.52 -9.62
C ASN A 207 4.54 3.01 -9.71
N SER A 208 4.64 2.50 -10.95
CA SER A 208 5.04 1.11 -11.16
C SER A 208 6.54 0.94 -10.94
N CYS A 209 6.97 -0.22 -10.49
CA CYS A 209 8.39 -0.54 -10.41
C CYS A 209 8.69 -2.00 -10.75
N ILE A 210 9.94 -2.28 -11.16
CA ILE A 210 10.45 -3.63 -11.38
C ILE A 210 11.86 -3.69 -10.81
N GLN A 211 12.11 -4.67 -9.95
CA GLN A 211 13.43 -4.92 -9.39
C GLN A 211 14.06 -6.18 -9.99
N THR A 212 15.30 -6.05 -10.44
CA THR A 212 16.04 -7.14 -11.06
C THR A 212 17.52 -7.12 -10.65
N GLN A 213 18.02 -8.24 -10.19
CA GLN A 213 19.45 -8.42 -9.89
C GLN A 213 20.14 -9.07 -11.09
N TYR A 214 21.31 -8.51 -11.47
CA TYR A 214 22.20 -9.07 -12.46
C TYR A 214 23.50 -9.53 -11.76
N LYS A 215 23.83 -10.82 -11.93
CA LYS A 215 25.03 -11.43 -11.36
C LYS A 215 25.96 -11.81 -12.50
N PHE A 216 27.11 -11.14 -12.59
CA PHE A 216 28.12 -11.41 -13.62
C PHE A 216 29.16 -12.38 -13.11
N THR A 217 29.60 -13.29 -14.00
CA THR A 217 30.65 -14.28 -13.74
C THR A 217 31.73 -14.17 -14.78
N GLY A 218 32.96 -13.96 -14.33
CA GLY A 218 34.17 -13.83 -15.13
C GLY A 218 35.24 -14.85 -14.74
N ILE A 219 36.53 -14.49 -14.95
CA ILE A 219 37.68 -15.36 -14.69
C ILE A 219 38.69 -14.60 -13.85
N ALA A 220 39.06 -15.15 -12.69
CA ALA A 220 40.08 -14.57 -11.82
C ALA A 220 41.47 -14.64 -12.45
N SER A 221 42.27 -13.59 -12.25
CA SER A 221 43.68 -13.57 -12.61
C SER A 221 44.43 -12.58 -11.74
N HIS A 222 45.77 -12.69 -11.71
CA HIS A 222 46.61 -11.68 -11.09
C HIS A 222 46.67 -10.44 -11.99
N ALA A 223 46.12 -9.33 -11.53
CA ALA A 223 45.88 -8.13 -12.36
C ALA A 223 47.19 -7.51 -12.93
N ALA A 224 48.35 -7.72 -12.31
CA ALA A 224 49.64 -7.27 -12.83
C ALA A 224 50.47 -8.39 -13.49
N GLY A 225 50.32 -9.65 -13.03
CA GLY A 225 51.15 -10.76 -13.49
C GLY A 225 50.65 -11.47 -14.74
N ALA A 226 49.35 -11.56 -14.92
CA ALA A 226 48.69 -12.23 -16.06
C ALA A 226 47.31 -11.67 -16.34
N PRO A 227 47.12 -10.32 -16.54
CA PRO A 227 45.82 -9.71 -16.73
C PRO A 227 45.08 -10.27 -17.93
N GLU A 228 45.77 -10.65 -18.97
CA GLU A 228 45.23 -11.22 -20.22
C GLU A 228 44.46 -12.54 -20.04
N ARG A 229 44.64 -13.22 -18.92
CA ARG A 229 43.95 -14.47 -18.54
C ARG A 229 42.65 -14.21 -17.77
N GLY A 230 42.45 -12.99 -17.28
CA GLY A 230 41.28 -12.61 -16.51
C GLY A 230 40.11 -12.15 -17.39
N ARG A 231 38.92 -12.22 -16.82
CA ARG A 231 37.69 -11.57 -17.32
C ARG A 231 36.97 -10.95 -16.13
N SER A 232 36.88 -9.63 -16.12
CA SER A 232 36.35 -8.91 -14.96
C SER A 232 34.85 -8.83 -14.98
N ALA A 233 34.20 -9.45 -14.01
CA ALA A 233 32.76 -9.29 -13.78
C ALA A 233 32.43 -7.89 -13.25
N LEU A 234 33.35 -7.22 -12.54
CA LEU A 234 33.15 -5.84 -12.10
C LEU A 234 33.13 -4.88 -13.27
N ASP A 235 34.03 -5.06 -14.27
CA ASP A 235 34.01 -4.25 -15.49
C ASP A 235 32.67 -4.40 -16.24
N ALA A 236 32.06 -5.59 -16.24
CA ALA A 236 30.75 -5.81 -16.81
C ALA A 236 29.67 -5.00 -16.09
N VAL A 237 29.68 -4.97 -14.74
CA VAL A 237 28.77 -4.14 -13.93
C VAL A 237 28.99 -2.66 -14.23
N GLU A 238 30.22 -2.18 -14.31
CA GLU A 238 30.53 -0.78 -14.63
C GLU A 238 30.06 -0.40 -16.03
N LEU A 239 30.31 -1.23 -17.05
CA LEU A 239 29.85 -1.01 -18.41
C LEU A 239 28.31 -1.02 -18.50
N MET A 240 27.64 -1.90 -17.79
CA MET A 240 26.19 -1.91 -17.67
C MET A 240 25.69 -0.59 -17.07
N ASN A 241 26.28 -0.14 -15.94
CA ASN A 241 25.91 1.12 -15.28
C ASN A 241 26.10 2.32 -16.22
N ILE A 242 27.21 2.38 -16.97
CA ILE A 242 27.46 3.42 -17.97
C ILE A 242 26.46 3.33 -19.13
N GLY A 243 26.18 2.15 -19.65
CA GLY A 243 25.19 1.93 -20.70
C GLY A 243 23.80 2.43 -20.32
N VAL A 244 23.40 2.25 -19.09
CA VAL A 244 22.12 2.77 -18.56
C VAL A 244 22.11 4.30 -18.52
N GLN A 245 23.24 5.00 -18.27
CA GLN A 245 23.27 6.47 -18.34
C GLN A 245 22.92 6.97 -19.77
N PHE A 246 23.40 6.30 -20.82
CA PHE A 246 23.02 6.64 -22.20
C PHE A 246 21.54 6.32 -22.49
N LEU A 247 20.98 5.25 -21.87
CA LEU A 247 19.56 4.94 -21.99
C LEU A 247 18.67 6.06 -21.45
N ARG A 248 19.13 6.80 -20.42
CA ARG A 248 18.37 7.92 -19.82
C ARG A 248 18.02 9.03 -20.82
N GLU A 249 18.84 9.24 -21.86
CA GLU A 249 18.55 10.20 -22.93
C GLU A 249 17.37 9.77 -23.83
N HIS A 250 16.93 8.52 -23.72
CA HIS A 250 15.99 7.88 -24.64
C HIS A 250 14.84 7.18 -23.90
N MET A 251 14.48 7.64 -22.71
CA MET A 251 13.33 7.18 -21.94
C MET A 251 12.44 8.36 -21.57
N SER A 252 11.23 8.10 -21.08
CA SER A 252 10.28 9.11 -20.60
C SER A 252 10.86 9.91 -19.42
N ASP A 253 10.56 11.22 -19.38
CA ASP A 253 10.91 12.09 -18.26
C ASP A 253 10.30 11.64 -16.91
N LYS A 254 9.24 10.85 -16.98
CA LYS A 254 8.54 10.27 -15.83
C LYS A 254 9.16 8.96 -15.35
N ALA A 255 10.01 8.32 -16.18
CA ALA A 255 10.68 7.09 -15.81
C ALA A 255 11.94 7.36 -14.98
N ARG A 256 12.31 6.39 -14.12
CA ARG A 256 13.53 6.42 -13.33
C ARG A 256 14.18 5.04 -13.35
N ILE A 257 15.52 5.04 -13.32
CA ILE A 257 16.30 3.81 -13.16
C ILE A 257 17.30 4.05 -12.04
N HIS A 258 17.25 3.22 -11.01
CA HIS A 258 18.17 3.25 -9.88
C HIS A 258 19.00 1.96 -9.88
N TYR A 259 20.18 1.98 -9.27
CA TYR A 259 20.95 0.75 -9.05
C TYR A 259 21.80 0.85 -7.79
N ALA A 260 22.14 -0.33 -7.28
CA ALA A 260 23.11 -0.52 -6.21
C ALA A 260 24.02 -1.70 -6.55
N ILE A 261 25.34 -1.53 -6.42
CA ILE A 261 26.28 -2.64 -6.54
C ILE A 261 26.19 -3.45 -5.23
N THR A 262 25.75 -4.70 -5.34
CA THR A 262 25.53 -5.59 -4.19
C THR A 262 26.72 -6.52 -3.92
N ASP A 263 27.58 -6.78 -4.91
CA ASP A 263 28.86 -7.46 -4.77
C ASP A 263 29.85 -6.88 -5.78
N ALA A 264 30.97 -6.34 -5.32
CA ALA A 264 32.04 -5.80 -6.16
C ALA A 264 33.16 -6.82 -6.43
N GLY A 265 33.00 -8.08 -6.04
CA GLY A 265 33.97 -9.13 -6.27
C GLY A 265 35.12 -9.20 -5.27
N GLY A 266 35.01 -8.47 -4.16
CA GLY A 266 36.02 -8.39 -3.09
C GLY A 266 36.74 -7.05 -3.02
N CYS A 267 37.72 -6.92 -2.10
CA CYS A 267 38.40 -5.65 -1.80
C CYS A 267 39.88 -5.60 -2.29
N SER A 268 40.34 -6.62 -3.03
CA SER A 268 41.73 -6.72 -3.46
C SER A 268 41.93 -6.24 -4.89
N PRO A 269 42.48 -5.04 -5.14
CA PRO A 269 42.56 -4.45 -6.47
C PRO A 269 43.56 -5.15 -7.42
N ASN A 270 44.39 -6.02 -6.89
CA ASN A 270 45.35 -6.84 -7.64
C ASN A 270 44.77 -8.18 -8.12
N VAL A 271 43.48 -8.40 -7.94
CA VAL A 271 42.72 -9.56 -8.46
C VAL A 271 41.74 -9.09 -9.52
N VAL A 272 41.71 -9.72 -10.69
CA VAL A 272 40.62 -9.55 -11.66
C VAL A 272 39.39 -10.22 -11.05
N GLN A 273 38.32 -9.47 -10.87
CA GLN A 273 37.13 -9.91 -10.12
C GLN A 273 36.32 -10.96 -10.92
N PRO A 274 36.26 -12.23 -10.40
CA PRO A 274 35.56 -13.29 -11.11
C PRO A 274 34.04 -13.27 -10.92
N ARG A 275 33.53 -12.43 -10.00
CA ARG A 275 32.09 -12.24 -9.76
C ARG A 275 31.83 -10.79 -9.40
N ALA A 276 30.66 -10.30 -9.79
CA ALA A 276 30.10 -9.05 -9.32
C ALA A 276 28.58 -9.07 -9.51
N SER A 277 27.86 -8.29 -8.71
CA SER A 277 26.42 -8.19 -8.88
C SER A 277 25.90 -6.76 -8.64
N VAL A 278 24.84 -6.44 -9.33
CA VAL A 278 24.15 -5.15 -9.27
C VAL A 278 22.63 -5.37 -9.25
N LEU A 279 21.96 -4.67 -8.35
CA LEU A 279 20.49 -4.62 -8.27
C LEU A 279 19.99 -3.37 -8.97
N TYR A 280 19.06 -3.52 -9.87
CA TYR A 280 18.38 -2.45 -10.58
C TYR A 280 16.93 -2.31 -10.16
N MET A 281 16.45 -1.07 -10.10
CA MET A 281 15.05 -0.72 -9.96
C MET A 281 14.64 0.21 -11.09
N VAL A 282 13.71 -0.23 -11.93
CA VAL A 282 13.12 0.51 -13.04
C VAL A 282 11.74 0.99 -12.58
N ARG A 283 11.46 2.29 -12.71
CA ARG A 283 10.17 2.90 -12.36
C ARG A 283 9.58 3.67 -13.53
N SER A 284 8.27 3.65 -13.64
CA SER A 284 7.50 4.53 -14.54
C SER A 284 6.10 4.80 -13.98
N ASN A 285 5.42 5.82 -14.49
CA ASN A 285 4.03 6.12 -14.14
C ASN A 285 3.03 5.06 -14.66
N HIS A 286 3.48 4.17 -15.56
CA HIS A 286 2.65 3.10 -16.12
C HIS A 286 3.43 1.80 -16.22
N VAL A 287 2.85 0.73 -15.75
CA VAL A 287 3.48 -0.60 -15.69
C VAL A 287 3.92 -1.11 -17.06
N ALA A 288 3.13 -0.86 -18.10
CA ALA A 288 3.50 -1.26 -19.47
C ALA A 288 4.80 -0.60 -19.93
N GLU A 289 5.02 0.69 -19.59
CA GLU A 289 6.26 1.41 -19.88
C GLU A 289 7.44 0.87 -19.06
N ALA A 290 7.22 0.58 -17.77
CA ALA A 290 8.26 -0.02 -16.92
C ALA A 290 8.72 -1.38 -17.46
N VAL A 291 7.79 -2.24 -17.90
CA VAL A 291 8.10 -3.54 -18.51
C VAL A 291 8.92 -3.38 -19.80
N GLU A 292 8.56 -2.43 -20.67
CA GLU A 292 9.35 -2.18 -21.89
C GLU A 292 10.73 -1.59 -21.58
N LEU A 293 10.82 -0.69 -20.60
CA LEU A 293 12.10 -0.12 -20.17
C LEU A 293 13.01 -1.17 -19.55
N GLN A 294 12.46 -2.10 -18.76
CA GLN A 294 13.18 -3.24 -18.18
C GLN A 294 13.83 -4.10 -19.28
N LYS A 295 13.13 -4.39 -20.38
CA LYS A 295 13.70 -5.14 -21.54
C LYS A 295 14.89 -4.42 -22.17
N ARG A 296 14.92 -3.09 -22.12
CA ARG A 296 16.05 -2.29 -22.64
C ARG A 296 17.24 -2.35 -21.68
N VAL A 297 17.01 -2.37 -20.36
CA VAL A 297 18.06 -2.60 -19.36
C VAL A 297 18.64 -4.01 -19.50
N ASP A 298 17.82 -5.03 -19.73
CA ASP A 298 18.28 -6.41 -20.00
C ASP A 298 19.25 -6.49 -21.18
N LYS A 299 18.97 -5.79 -22.29
CA LYS A 299 19.87 -5.72 -23.46
C LYS A 299 21.21 -5.05 -23.16
N ILE A 300 21.21 -4.07 -22.24
CA ILE A 300 22.47 -3.44 -21.82
C ILE A 300 23.30 -4.42 -20.99
N ALA A 301 22.68 -5.21 -20.11
CA ALA A 301 23.38 -6.27 -19.39
C ALA A 301 24.00 -7.31 -20.32
N GLU A 302 23.25 -7.76 -21.34
CA GLU A 302 23.75 -8.67 -22.38
C GLU A 302 24.96 -8.06 -23.13
N GLY A 303 24.84 -6.79 -23.54
CA GLY A 303 25.94 -6.07 -24.20
C GLY A 303 27.17 -5.93 -23.31
N ALA A 304 27.03 -5.65 -22.03
CA ALA A 304 28.13 -5.56 -21.08
C ALA A 304 28.84 -6.91 -20.89
N ALA A 305 28.08 -8.00 -20.78
CA ALA A 305 28.65 -9.35 -20.70
C ALA A 305 29.43 -9.72 -21.97
N LEU A 306 28.89 -9.39 -23.14
CA LEU A 306 29.54 -9.63 -24.42
C LEU A 306 30.87 -8.85 -24.56
N MET A 307 30.90 -7.57 -24.19
CA MET A 307 32.08 -6.71 -24.24
C MET A 307 33.22 -7.19 -23.32
N THR A 308 32.88 -7.78 -22.20
CA THR A 308 33.84 -8.24 -21.16
C THR A 308 34.16 -9.74 -21.26
N GLU A 309 33.55 -10.45 -22.19
CA GLU A 309 33.64 -11.91 -22.33
C GLU A 309 33.27 -12.65 -21.02
N THR A 310 32.30 -12.08 -20.28
CA THR A 310 31.71 -12.68 -19.06
C THR A 310 30.36 -13.32 -19.38
N THR A 311 29.81 -14.06 -18.42
CA THR A 311 28.41 -14.51 -18.43
C THR A 311 27.62 -13.78 -17.37
N TYR A 312 26.29 -13.75 -17.50
CA TYR A 312 25.44 -13.20 -16.44
C TYR A 312 24.16 -14.03 -16.24
N GLU A 313 23.66 -13.93 -15.03
CA GLU A 313 22.34 -14.44 -14.62
C GLU A 313 21.47 -13.24 -14.25
N LYS A 314 20.20 -13.29 -14.71
CA LYS A 314 19.18 -12.33 -14.35
C LYS A 314 18.28 -12.99 -13.30
N LYS A 315 18.13 -12.37 -12.13
CA LYS A 315 17.18 -12.77 -11.08
C LYS A 315 16.13 -11.66 -10.97
N PHE A 316 14.88 -11.97 -11.31
CA PHE A 316 13.73 -11.12 -10.99
C PHE A 316 13.56 -11.11 -9.46
N ILE A 317 13.33 -9.95 -8.87
CA ILE A 317 13.09 -9.79 -7.42
C ILE A 317 11.63 -9.55 -7.17
N ASP A 318 11.10 -8.42 -7.63
CA ASP A 318 9.69 -8.05 -7.54
C ASP A 318 9.27 -7.11 -8.67
N GLY A 319 7.97 -6.82 -8.74
CA GLY A 319 7.42 -5.85 -9.67
C GLY A 319 6.01 -5.47 -9.28
N LEU A 320 5.69 -4.18 -9.39
CA LEU A 320 4.41 -3.58 -9.00
C LEU A 320 3.83 -2.76 -10.15
N ALA A 321 2.51 -2.78 -10.28
CA ALA A 321 1.80 -1.90 -11.21
C ALA A 321 1.50 -0.53 -10.57
N ASP A 322 1.27 0.47 -11.40
CA ASP A 322 0.71 1.76 -11.01
C ASP A 322 -0.74 1.59 -10.54
N THR A 323 -1.20 2.46 -9.62
CA THR A 323 -2.58 2.43 -9.10
C THR A 323 -3.57 3.02 -10.10
N VAL A 324 -4.73 2.40 -10.22
CA VAL A 324 -5.87 2.88 -11.00
C VAL A 324 -6.96 3.37 -10.04
N SER A 325 -7.22 4.68 -10.01
CA SER A 325 -8.28 5.28 -9.19
C SER A 325 -9.66 4.80 -9.61
N ASN A 326 -10.58 4.71 -8.64
CA ASN A 326 -12.00 4.51 -8.90
C ASN A 326 -12.83 5.58 -8.16
N PHE A 327 -13.11 6.68 -8.82
CA PHE A 327 -13.81 7.84 -8.23
C PHE A 327 -15.23 7.50 -7.77
N ALA A 328 -15.86 6.49 -8.36
CA ALA A 328 -17.16 6.03 -7.89
C ALA A 328 -17.06 5.44 -6.48
N LEU A 329 -16.11 4.54 -6.22
CA LEU A 329 -15.87 3.98 -4.89
C LEU A 329 -15.35 5.03 -3.90
N GLU A 330 -14.47 5.93 -4.34
CA GLU A 330 -13.94 7.01 -3.50
C GLU A 330 -15.08 7.89 -2.94
N ARG A 331 -16.12 8.20 -3.74
CA ARG A 331 -17.29 8.93 -3.26
C ARG A 331 -18.09 8.16 -2.20
N VAL A 332 -18.19 6.85 -2.32
CA VAL A 332 -18.87 6.02 -1.31
C VAL A 332 -18.07 5.97 -0.02
N LEU A 333 -16.75 5.82 -0.10
CA LEU A 333 -15.84 5.89 1.05
C LEU A 333 -15.94 7.24 1.75
N TYR A 334 -15.85 8.34 1.00
CA TYR A 334 -15.90 9.69 1.56
C TYR A 334 -17.21 9.96 2.30
N ARG A 335 -18.36 9.59 1.72
CA ARG A 335 -19.66 9.73 2.36
C ARG A 335 -19.71 9.00 3.70
N ASN A 336 -19.20 7.77 3.77
CA ASN A 336 -19.14 7.01 5.01
C ASN A 336 -18.15 7.59 6.00
N PHE A 337 -17.02 8.10 5.54
CA PHE A 337 -16.04 8.76 6.38
C PHE A 337 -16.62 10.06 6.97
N GLU A 338 -17.31 10.85 6.15
CA GLU A 338 -17.99 12.10 6.60
C GLU A 338 -19.11 11.80 7.61
N GLU A 339 -19.89 10.73 7.40
CA GLU A 339 -20.98 10.32 8.32
C GLU A 339 -20.44 9.82 9.66
N LEU A 340 -19.32 9.08 9.66
CA LEU A 340 -18.70 8.53 10.87
C LEU A 340 -17.78 9.53 11.58
N GLY A 341 -17.38 10.60 10.91
CA GLY A 341 -16.38 11.54 11.39
C GLY A 341 -14.97 10.95 11.35
N VAL A 342 -14.10 11.42 12.23
CA VAL A 342 -12.71 11.00 12.39
C VAL A 342 -12.44 10.50 13.83
N PRO A 343 -11.32 9.81 14.09
CA PRO A 343 -10.98 9.43 15.47
C PRO A 343 -10.90 10.65 16.40
N GLU A 344 -11.47 10.52 17.59
CA GLU A 344 -11.36 11.54 18.62
C GLU A 344 -10.16 11.24 19.53
N TYR A 345 -9.29 12.23 19.72
CA TYR A 345 -8.11 12.10 20.56
C TYR A 345 -8.30 12.83 21.89
N THR A 346 -7.84 12.19 22.98
CA THR A 346 -7.85 12.79 24.31
C THR A 346 -6.75 13.86 24.44
N GLU A 347 -6.84 14.68 25.50
CA GLU A 347 -5.78 15.64 25.84
C GLU A 347 -4.40 14.98 26.03
N GLU A 348 -4.36 13.76 26.59
CA GLU A 348 -3.12 13.01 26.81
C GLU A 348 -2.53 12.49 25.49
N GLU A 349 -3.38 12.02 24.58
CA GLU A 349 -2.98 11.58 23.25
C GLU A 349 -2.48 12.75 22.39
N ASN A 350 -3.16 13.90 22.43
CA ASN A 350 -2.73 15.11 21.76
C ASN A 350 -1.39 15.63 22.34
N ALA A 351 -1.23 15.61 23.68
CA ALA A 351 0.03 16.00 24.30
C ALA A 351 1.21 15.08 23.92
N TYR A 352 0.96 13.77 23.81
CA TYR A 352 1.96 12.82 23.29
C TYR A 352 2.31 13.11 21.83
N ALA A 353 1.30 13.33 20.99
CA ALA A 353 1.48 13.64 19.57
C ALA A 353 2.25 14.95 19.34
N ASP A 354 1.92 16.00 20.10
CA ASP A 354 2.61 17.30 20.08
C ASP A 354 4.11 17.15 20.45
N ALA A 355 4.38 16.37 21.54
CA ALA A 355 5.76 16.11 21.95
C ALA A 355 6.54 15.24 20.95
N LEU A 356 5.89 14.26 20.32
CA LEU A 356 6.53 13.44 19.28
C LEU A 356 6.85 14.29 18.03
N ALA A 357 5.96 15.20 17.63
CA ALA A 357 6.14 16.10 16.51
C ALA A 357 7.30 17.09 16.67
N GLU A 358 7.73 17.39 17.91
CA GLU A 358 8.93 18.19 18.18
C GLU A 358 10.24 17.46 17.78
N THR A 359 10.21 16.15 17.50
CA THR A 359 11.40 15.37 17.14
C THR A 359 11.75 15.40 15.64
N TYR A 360 10.93 16.04 14.81
CA TYR A 360 11.11 16.17 13.36
C TYR A 360 10.46 17.46 12.81
N ASP A 361 10.62 17.72 11.51
CA ASP A 361 9.93 18.86 10.86
C ASP A 361 8.47 18.50 10.57
N SER A 362 7.57 19.03 11.37
CA SER A 362 6.11 18.79 11.28
C SER A 362 5.35 19.94 10.59
N SER A 363 6.05 20.82 9.86
CA SER A 363 5.48 22.07 9.29
C SER A 363 4.67 21.86 8.02
N GLY A 364 4.57 20.62 7.49
CA GLY A 364 3.86 20.31 6.24
C GLY A 364 2.33 20.43 6.36
N VAL A 365 1.66 20.62 5.22
CA VAL A 365 0.20 20.54 5.08
C VAL A 365 -0.13 19.15 4.53
N PRO A 366 -0.90 18.33 5.25
CA PRO A 366 -1.09 16.93 4.89
C PRO A 366 -2.14 16.74 3.79
N GLY A 367 -2.05 15.59 3.13
CA GLY A 367 -3.07 15.07 2.23
C GLY A 367 -2.87 15.44 0.77
N VAL A 368 -3.35 14.54 -0.10
CA VAL A 368 -3.19 14.64 -1.56
C VAL A 368 -3.85 15.89 -2.14
N ALA A 369 -4.95 16.35 -1.55
CA ALA A 369 -5.63 17.58 -1.98
C ALA A 369 -4.73 18.80 -1.82
N ALA A 370 -4.08 18.95 -0.66
CA ALA A 370 -3.20 20.07 -0.36
C ALA A 370 -1.93 20.07 -1.22
N GLU A 371 -1.41 18.92 -1.58
CA GLU A 371 -0.26 18.79 -2.47
C GLU A 371 -0.53 19.23 -3.92
N ASN A 372 -1.79 19.15 -4.37
CA ASN A 372 -2.15 19.30 -5.78
C ASN A 372 -3.07 20.49 -6.09
N ASP A 373 -3.59 21.20 -5.08
CA ASP A 373 -4.55 22.30 -5.25
C ASP A 373 -4.37 23.35 -4.16
N GLU A 374 -3.98 24.57 -4.52
CA GLU A 374 -3.72 25.67 -3.58
C GLU A 374 -4.95 26.06 -2.74
N ASN A 375 -6.18 25.95 -3.29
CA ASN A 375 -7.38 26.27 -2.52
C ASN A 375 -7.65 25.18 -1.47
N ALA A 376 -7.40 23.90 -1.82
CA ALA A 376 -7.50 22.80 -0.87
C ALA A 376 -6.43 22.93 0.22
N LYS A 377 -5.21 23.32 -0.15
CA LYS A 377 -4.12 23.58 0.79
C LYS A 377 -4.50 24.66 1.82
N GLU A 378 -4.98 25.82 1.37
CA GLU A 378 -5.43 26.89 2.26
C GLU A 378 -6.55 26.43 3.21
N GLN A 379 -7.44 25.57 2.71
CA GLN A 379 -8.52 24.99 3.52
C GLN A 379 -7.99 24.03 4.58
N VAL A 380 -7.05 23.14 4.23
CA VAL A 380 -6.44 22.19 5.16
C VAL A 380 -5.58 22.92 6.20
N GLU A 381 -4.78 23.89 5.81
CA GLU A 381 -4.04 24.75 6.74
C GLU A 381 -4.94 25.43 7.78
N LYS A 382 -6.11 25.89 7.36
CA LYS A 382 -7.11 26.44 8.27
C LYS A 382 -7.64 25.40 9.24
N MET A 383 -7.95 24.19 8.76
CA MET A 383 -8.43 23.08 9.60
C MET A 383 -7.37 22.67 10.64
N GLN A 384 -6.09 22.53 10.23
CA GLN A 384 -4.98 22.27 11.15
C GLN A 384 -4.87 23.34 12.25
N LYS A 385 -4.94 24.60 11.86
CA LYS A 385 -4.86 25.72 12.80
C LYS A 385 -6.06 25.75 13.76
N GLU A 386 -7.24 25.40 13.30
CA GLU A 386 -8.45 25.34 14.12
C GLU A 386 -8.42 24.16 15.09
N TYR A 387 -7.86 23.02 14.68
CA TYR A 387 -7.67 21.85 15.54
C TYR A 387 -6.62 22.10 16.63
N GLY A 388 -5.50 22.72 16.29
CA GLY A 388 -4.54 23.29 17.23
C GLY A 388 -3.56 22.31 17.89
N HIS A 389 -3.49 21.06 17.42
CA HIS A 389 -2.57 20.01 17.85
C HIS A 389 -1.84 19.38 16.67
N ALA A 390 -0.81 18.57 16.96
CA ALA A 390 -0.04 17.89 15.92
C ALA A 390 -0.80 16.75 15.24
N MET A 391 -1.81 16.16 15.88
CA MET A 391 -2.72 15.24 15.21
C MET A 391 -3.63 15.97 14.22
N ASN A 392 -3.92 15.38 13.07
CA ASN A 392 -4.88 15.90 12.11
C ASN A 392 -6.28 15.32 12.39
N GLY A 393 -6.92 15.76 13.49
CA GLY A 393 -8.24 15.31 13.92
C GLY A 393 -9.40 15.90 13.10
N PHE A 394 -9.27 15.92 11.78
CA PHE A 394 -10.29 16.39 10.84
C PHE A 394 -10.23 15.58 9.55
N LEU A 395 -11.33 15.50 8.81
CA LEU A 395 -11.40 14.90 7.48
C LEU A 395 -11.09 15.96 6.42
N THR A 396 -10.12 15.70 5.55
CA THR A 396 -9.82 16.61 4.44
C THR A 396 -10.94 16.60 3.39
N PRO A 397 -11.11 17.68 2.62
CA PRO A 397 -12.07 17.70 1.52
C PRO A 397 -11.82 16.60 0.50
N LEU A 398 -12.89 16.01 -0.05
CA LEU A 398 -12.77 15.04 -1.13
C LEU A 398 -12.08 15.67 -2.34
N TYR A 399 -10.97 15.07 -2.74
CA TYR A 399 -10.22 15.46 -3.91
C TYR A 399 -10.23 14.32 -4.93
N GLN A 400 -10.73 14.57 -6.12
CA GLN A 400 -10.86 13.55 -7.18
C GLN A 400 -10.26 14.09 -8.47
N LYS A 401 -8.98 13.86 -8.65
CA LYS A 401 -8.24 14.13 -9.88
C LYS A 401 -7.23 13.01 -10.10
N ASP A 402 -6.76 12.86 -11.33
CA ASP A 402 -5.68 11.95 -11.65
C ASP A 402 -4.34 12.56 -11.15
N ALA A 403 -4.21 12.63 -9.83
CA ALA A 403 -2.98 13.03 -9.14
C ALA A 403 -1.94 11.90 -9.22
N PHE A 404 -0.68 12.22 -9.03
CA PHE A 404 0.41 11.26 -9.06
C PHE A 404 1.24 11.38 -7.78
N LYS A 405 1.38 10.27 -7.06
CA LYS A 405 2.30 10.11 -5.93
C LYS A 405 3.54 9.34 -6.36
N ALA A 406 4.71 9.78 -5.93
CA ALA A 406 5.98 9.16 -6.31
C ALA A 406 6.25 7.80 -5.63
N GLY A 407 5.48 7.41 -4.63
CA GLY A 407 5.53 6.10 -3.99
C GLY A 407 5.10 4.97 -4.91
N SER A 408 5.25 3.74 -4.45
CA SER A 408 4.76 2.52 -5.10
C SER A 408 4.06 1.67 -4.06
N THR A 409 3.02 0.93 -4.47
CA THR A 409 2.34 -0.07 -3.65
C THR A 409 1.79 -1.18 -4.55
N ASP A 410 1.80 -2.42 -4.08
CA ASP A 410 1.23 -3.54 -4.83
C ASP A 410 -0.31 -3.59 -4.81
N VAL A 411 -0.98 -2.65 -4.10
CA VAL A 411 -2.42 -2.34 -4.28
C VAL A 411 -2.72 -1.92 -5.73
N GLY A 412 -1.72 -1.36 -6.43
CA GLY A 412 -1.79 -1.06 -7.87
C GLY A 412 -2.23 -2.28 -8.66
N ASP A 413 -1.62 -3.43 -8.45
CA ASP A 413 -1.92 -4.68 -9.16
C ASP A 413 -3.35 -5.18 -8.92
N VAL A 414 -3.91 -4.94 -7.74
CA VAL A 414 -5.33 -5.21 -7.44
C VAL A 414 -6.22 -4.29 -8.25
N SER A 415 -5.89 -2.99 -8.29
CA SER A 415 -6.67 -1.94 -8.95
C SER A 415 -6.76 -2.09 -10.47
N TRP A 416 -5.83 -2.80 -11.10
CA TRP A 416 -5.90 -3.16 -12.52
C TRP A 416 -6.85 -4.32 -12.83
N LEU A 417 -7.29 -5.09 -11.82
CA LEU A 417 -8.10 -6.30 -12.01
C LEU A 417 -9.49 -6.22 -11.40
N THR A 418 -9.71 -5.29 -10.47
CA THR A 418 -11.02 -5.03 -9.86
C THR A 418 -11.14 -3.56 -9.42
N PRO A 419 -12.36 -2.97 -9.40
CA PRO A 419 -12.56 -1.65 -8.80
C PRO A 419 -12.01 -1.61 -7.39
N THR A 420 -11.06 -0.70 -7.13
CA THR A 420 -10.34 -0.64 -5.84
C THR A 420 -10.32 0.79 -5.33
N ALA A 421 -10.49 0.98 -4.02
CA ALA A 421 -10.33 2.28 -3.37
C ALA A 421 -9.78 2.13 -1.95
N GLN A 422 -9.12 3.19 -1.46
CA GLN A 422 -8.39 3.24 -0.21
C GLN A 422 -8.73 4.52 0.56
N ILE A 423 -8.69 4.43 1.90
CA ILE A 423 -8.68 5.59 2.78
C ILE A 423 -7.36 5.66 3.55
N HIS A 424 -7.01 6.87 3.97
CA HIS A 424 -6.01 7.10 4.99
C HIS A 424 -6.70 7.51 6.29
N VAL A 425 -6.20 7.04 7.41
CA VAL A 425 -6.66 7.43 8.75
C VAL A 425 -5.46 7.86 9.57
N ALA A 426 -5.58 9.02 10.21
CA ALA A 426 -4.50 9.58 11.03
C ALA A 426 -4.15 8.64 12.19
N ALA A 427 -2.99 8.00 12.09
CA ALA A 427 -2.37 7.14 13.10
C ALA A 427 -1.11 7.78 13.69
N TRP A 428 -0.62 8.87 13.08
CA TRP A 428 0.60 9.58 13.43
C TRP A 428 0.37 11.10 13.42
N PRO A 429 1.20 11.86 14.16
CA PRO A 429 1.15 13.31 14.08
C PRO A 429 1.59 13.82 12.71
N ASN A 430 1.14 15.01 12.36
CA ASN A 430 1.40 15.69 11.09
C ASN A 430 2.89 15.68 10.70
N GLY A 431 3.18 15.32 9.45
CA GLY A 431 4.53 15.30 8.89
C GLY A 431 5.43 14.21 9.49
N CYS A 432 4.87 13.23 10.20
CA CYS A 432 5.66 12.12 10.73
C CYS A 432 6.42 11.41 9.61
N PRO A 433 7.77 11.31 9.69
CA PRO A 433 8.53 10.71 8.61
C PRO A 433 8.15 9.26 8.40
N GLY A 434 7.80 8.88 7.19
CA GLY A 434 7.57 7.49 6.85
C GLY A 434 8.81 6.62 7.11
N HIS A 435 8.60 5.34 7.46
CA HIS A 435 9.66 4.37 7.77
C HIS A 435 10.60 4.84 8.88
N SER A 436 10.03 5.39 9.95
CA SER A 436 10.79 5.97 11.07
C SER A 436 10.48 5.29 12.41
N TRP A 437 11.34 5.53 13.40
CA TRP A 437 11.10 5.07 14.75
C TRP A 437 9.87 5.76 15.40
N GLN A 438 9.52 6.95 14.93
CA GLN A 438 8.36 7.69 15.40
C GLN A 438 7.06 6.94 15.06
N ASN A 439 6.93 6.44 13.81
CA ASN A 439 5.81 5.59 13.42
C ASN A 439 5.72 4.37 14.34
N VAL A 440 6.81 3.60 14.45
CA VAL A 440 6.86 2.38 15.30
C VAL A 440 6.46 2.69 16.75
N SER A 441 6.88 3.84 17.29
CA SER A 441 6.50 4.25 18.64
C SER A 441 5.02 4.55 18.75
N CYS A 442 4.44 5.28 17.79
CA CYS A 442 3.04 5.70 17.80
C CYS A 442 2.08 4.54 17.56
N ASP A 443 2.43 3.58 16.70
CA ASP A 443 1.61 2.42 16.36
C ASP A 443 1.20 1.55 17.56
N ARG A 444 1.98 1.61 18.64
CA ARG A 444 1.72 0.89 19.90
C ARG A 444 0.95 1.73 20.92
N THR A 445 0.25 2.75 20.48
CA THR A 445 -0.53 3.65 21.37
C THR A 445 -2.03 3.57 21.05
N GLU A 446 -2.84 4.16 21.93
CA GLU A 446 -4.28 4.30 21.67
C GLU A 446 -4.59 5.12 20.41
N ILE A 447 -3.68 5.99 19.96
CA ILE A 447 -3.83 6.73 18.69
C ILE A 447 -3.90 5.74 17.53
N GLY A 448 -2.91 4.83 17.43
CA GLY A 448 -2.89 3.79 16.40
C GLY A 448 -4.09 2.84 16.50
N HIS A 449 -4.42 2.38 17.70
CA HIS A 449 -5.58 1.50 17.93
C HIS A 449 -6.89 2.14 17.47
N LYS A 450 -7.13 3.42 17.79
CA LYS A 450 -8.30 4.18 17.34
C LYS A 450 -8.35 4.32 15.83
N ALA A 451 -7.20 4.58 15.20
CA ALA A 451 -7.10 4.65 13.73
C ALA A 451 -7.53 3.32 13.07
N ALA A 452 -7.01 2.18 13.55
CA ALA A 452 -7.37 0.86 13.03
C ALA A 452 -8.87 0.53 13.20
N VAL A 453 -9.43 0.78 14.39
CA VAL A 453 -10.87 0.57 14.66
C VAL A 453 -11.72 1.46 13.77
N HIS A 454 -11.35 2.73 13.63
CA HIS A 454 -12.09 3.70 12.83
C HIS A 454 -12.04 3.37 11.33
N ALA A 455 -10.86 3.05 10.80
CA ALA A 455 -10.70 2.58 9.43
C ALA A 455 -11.59 1.36 9.15
N GLY A 456 -11.59 0.39 10.07
CA GLY A 456 -12.46 -0.78 9.98
C GLY A 456 -13.94 -0.41 9.89
N LYS A 457 -14.40 0.59 10.64
CA LYS A 457 -15.79 1.10 10.57
C LYS A 457 -16.11 1.73 9.22
N VAL A 458 -15.24 2.60 8.71
CA VAL A 458 -15.47 3.29 7.42
C VAL A 458 -15.52 2.29 6.27
N ILE A 459 -14.60 1.32 6.24
CA ILE A 459 -14.56 0.26 5.23
C ILE A 459 -15.80 -0.64 5.33
N ALA A 460 -16.19 -1.07 6.55
CA ALA A 460 -17.38 -1.89 6.75
C ALA A 460 -18.64 -1.16 6.33
N ALA A 461 -18.79 0.11 6.71
CA ALA A 461 -19.91 0.95 6.30
C ALA A 461 -20.02 1.06 4.78
N THR A 462 -18.89 1.24 4.11
CA THR A 462 -18.80 1.32 2.64
C THR A 462 -19.20 -0.01 2.00
N ALA A 463 -18.66 -1.12 2.48
CA ALA A 463 -19.00 -2.46 1.97
C ALA A 463 -20.50 -2.78 2.15
N ILE A 464 -21.10 -2.37 3.28
CA ILE A 464 -22.54 -2.52 3.52
C ILE A 464 -23.34 -1.74 2.48
N ASP A 465 -22.98 -0.48 2.19
CA ASP A 465 -23.66 0.31 1.14
C ASP A 465 -23.55 -0.38 -0.23
N LEU A 466 -22.40 -0.96 -0.57
CA LEU A 466 -22.20 -1.70 -1.83
C LEU A 466 -23.02 -3.00 -1.88
N ILE A 467 -23.33 -3.61 -0.74
CA ILE A 467 -24.18 -4.80 -0.62
C ILE A 467 -25.66 -4.39 -0.73
N GLU A 468 -26.06 -3.29 -0.06
CA GLU A 468 -27.45 -2.78 -0.07
C GLU A 468 -27.86 -2.18 -1.42
N ASP A 469 -26.94 -1.47 -2.08
CA ASP A 469 -27.16 -0.80 -3.36
C ASP A 469 -26.11 -1.22 -4.41
N THR A 470 -26.39 -2.29 -5.13
CA THR A 470 -25.47 -2.81 -6.16
C THR A 470 -25.31 -1.87 -7.36
N SER A 471 -26.16 -0.84 -7.51
CA SER A 471 -25.95 0.18 -8.55
C SER A 471 -24.64 0.97 -8.34
N LEU A 472 -24.16 1.08 -7.11
CA LEU A 472 -22.86 1.67 -6.79
C LEU A 472 -21.70 0.82 -7.36
N LEU A 473 -21.85 -0.50 -7.35
CA LEU A 473 -20.89 -1.42 -7.98
C LEU A 473 -20.95 -1.33 -9.51
N ASP A 474 -22.13 -1.12 -10.10
CA ASP A 474 -22.26 -0.93 -11.54
C ASP A 474 -21.56 0.37 -11.99
N GLU A 475 -21.70 1.47 -11.24
CA GLU A 475 -20.97 2.72 -11.48
C GLU A 475 -19.43 2.50 -11.37
N ALA A 476 -19.00 1.84 -10.32
CA ALA A 476 -17.57 1.53 -10.09
C ALA A 476 -17.00 0.65 -11.20
N ARG A 477 -17.74 -0.35 -11.65
CA ARG A 477 -17.36 -1.25 -12.74
C ARG A 477 -17.26 -0.52 -14.07
N ALA A 478 -18.23 0.33 -14.39
CA ALA A 478 -18.20 1.11 -15.64
C ALA A 478 -17.00 2.08 -15.69
N GLU A 479 -16.64 2.71 -14.59
CA GLU A 479 -15.45 3.55 -14.50
C GLU A 479 -14.18 2.71 -14.63
N PHE A 480 -14.08 1.59 -13.92
CA PHE A 480 -12.96 0.66 -13.96
C PHE A 480 -12.69 0.18 -15.40
N GLU A 481 -13.71 -0.32 -16.11
CA GLU A 481 -13.58 -0.78 -17.49
C GLU A 481 -13.10 0.32 -18.45
N LYS A 482 -13.53 1.55 -18.23
CA LYS A 482 -13.08 2.70 -19.01
C LYS A 482 -11.60 3.03 -18.74
N ARG A 483 -11.15 2.97 -17.48
CA ARG A 483 -9.78 3.30 -17.08
C ARG A 483 -8.78 2.20 -17.46
N THR A 484 -9.20 0.94 -17.41
CA THR A 484 -8.36 -0.23 -17.70
C THR A 484 -8.53 -0.79 -19.12
N LYS A 485 -9.15 -0.03 -20.03
CA LYS A 485 -9.48 -0.44 -21.42
C LYS A 485 -8.27 -0.96 -22.23
N ASP A 486 -7.07 -0.49 -21.90
CA ASP A 486 -5.83 -0.87 -22.60
C ASP A 486 -5.25 -2.20 -22.08
N GLY A 487 -5.86 -2.76 -21.03
CA GLY A 487 -5.52 -4.05 -20.44
C GLY A 487 -4.37 -3.98 -19.44
N PHE A 488 -4.38 -4.89 -18.50
CA PHE A 488 -3.33 -5.06 -17.48
C PHE A 488 -2.09 -5.74 -18.08
N VAL A 489 -0.94 -5.11 -17.90
CA VAL A 489 0.38 -5.70 -18.22
C VAL A 489 1.00 -6.14 -16.90
N CYS A 490 0.92 -7.43 -16.61
CA CYS A 490 1.49 -7.96 -15.36
C CYS A 490 3.02 -7.78 -15.35
N PRO A 491 3.60 -7.14 -14.32
CA PRO A 491 5.05 -6.98 -14.21
C PRO A 491 5.77 -8.27 -13.80
N ILE A 492 5.03 -9.25 -13.24
CA ILE A 492 5.57 -10.50 -12.72
C ILE A 492 5.74 -11.51 -13.86
N PRO A 493 6.95 -12.05 -14.12
CA PRO A 493 7.14 -13.16 -15.07
C PRO A 493 6.32 -14.40 -14.66
N ALA A 494 5.86 -15.16 -15.66
CA ALA A 494 4.98 -16.31 -15.43
C ALA A 494 5.61 -17.42 -14.55
N ASP A 495 6.93 -17.54 -14.59
CA ASP A 495 7.73 -18.53 -13.86
C ASP A 495 8.38 -17.98 -12.58
N ALA A 496 8.19 -16.69 -12.29
CA ALA A 496 8.75 -16.09 -11.09
C ALA A 496 8.04 -16.62 -9.82
N VAL A 497 8.81 -16.79 -8.77
CA VAL A 497 8.32 -17.09 -7.41
C VAL A 497 8.65 -15.91 -6.50
N PRO A 498 7.86 -15.65 -5.45
CA PRO A 498 8.19 -14.62 -4.48
C PRO A 498 9.59 -14.85 -3.88
N VAL A 499 10.37 -13.79 -3.74
CA VAL A 499 11.74 -13.85 -3.23
C VAL A 499 11.76 -13.16 -1.88
N ILE A 500 12.17 -13.90 -0.84
CA ILE A 500 12.40 -13.31 0.48
C ILE A 500 13.55 -12.29 0.32
N PRO A 501 13.34 -11.02 0.70
CA PRO A 501 14.41 -10.02 0.68
C PRO A 501 15.59 -10.42 1.59
N ASP A 502 16.82 -10.14 1.13
CA ASP A 502 18.07 -10.45 1.89
C ASP A 502 18.25 -9.49 3.08
#